data_4505fa5e7cfb8de7d55d478fb8a4318a
#
_entry.id   4505fa5e7cfb8de7d55d478fb8a4318a
#
_cell.length_a   1.000
_cell.length_b   1.000
_cell.length_c   1.000
_cell.angle_alpha   90.00
_cell.angle_beta   90.00
_cell.angle_gamma   90.00
#
_symmetry.space_group_name_H-M   'P 1'
#
loop_
_entity.id
_entity.type
_entity.pdbx_description
1 polymer ?
#
loop_
_entity_poly.entity_id
_entity_poly.type
_entity_poly.pdbx_seq_one_letter_code
_entity_poly.pdbx_strand_id
1 'polypeptide(L)' 'MPAPVQYQVRVLGRVGPAASEAFADFGVHVEPTATVLSGALDQAALHALLARVRGLGLELVDVHRVRPE' A
#
# COMPACT_ATOMS: atom_id res chain seq x y z
N MET A 1 6.76 -22.38 -1.17
CA MET A 1 6.80 -20.90 -1.23
C MET A 1 5.44 -20.34 -1.52
N PRO A 2 4.94 -19.44 -0.67
CA PRO A 2 3.65 -18.82 -0.97
C PRO A 2 3.78 -17.91 -2.20
N ALA A 3 2.82 -17.98 -3.09
CA ALA A 3 2.76 -17.10 -4.25
C ALA A 3 2.39 -15.69 -3.79
N PRO A 4 2.83 -14.65 -4.50
CA PRO A 4 2.37 -13.29 -4.25
C PRO A 4 0.85 -13.18 -4.39
N VAL A 5 0.25 -12.38 -3.55
CA VAL A 5 -1.20 -12.14 -3.53
C VAL A 5 -1.45 -10.67 -3.74
N GLN A 6 -2.49 -10.34 -4.49
CA GLN A 6 -2.87 -8.96 -4.70
C GLN A 6 -3.44 -8.37 -3.41
N TYR A 7 -2.84 -7.28 -2.96
CA TYR A 7 -3.28 -6.54 -1.78
C TYR A 7 -3.64 -5.11 -2.12
N GLN A 8 -4.52 -4.54 -1.34
CA GLN A 8 -4.77 -3.10 -1.31
C GLN A 8 -4.50 -2.60 0.10
N VAL A 9 -3.71 -1.54 0.20
CA VAL A 9 -3.37 -0.88 1.46
C VAL A 9 -3.88 0.55 1.37
N ARG A 10 -4.80 0.91 2.26
CA ARG A 10 -5.38 2.24 2.29
C ARG A 10 -4.78 3.03 3.43
N VAL A 11 -4.25 4.20 3.11
CA VAL A 11 -3.69 5.14 4.09
C VAL A 11 -4.51 6.42 4.09
N LEU A 12 -4.60 7.07 5.25
CA LEU A 12 -5.39 8.29 5.41
C LEU A 12 -4.74 9.46 4.68
N GLY A 13 -5.57 10.24 4.01
CA GLY A 13 -5.13 11.46 3.37
C GLY A 13 -4.51 11.24 2.00
N ARG A 14 -4.01 12.33 1.45
CA ARG A 14 -3.38 12.32 0.12
C ARG A 14 -1.88 12.31 0.29
N VAL A 15 -1.24 11.34 -0.33
CA VAL A 15 0.22 11.20 -0.27
C VAL A 15 0.84 12.28 -1.15
N GLY A 16 1.77 13.05 -0.61
CA GLY A 16 2.49 14.06 -1.35
C GLY A 16 3.48 13.47 -2.36
N PRO A 17 4.08 14.30 -3.23
CA PRO A 17 4.97 13.81 -4.29
C PRO A 17 6.13 12.97 -3.79
N ALA A 18 6.76 13.35 -2.68
CA ALA A 18 7.89 12.61 -2.13
C ALA A 18 7.48 11.22 -1.64
N ALA A 19 6.32 11.12 -0.98
CA ALA A 19 5.82 9.85 -0.50
C ALA A 19 5.30 8.98 -1.65
N SER A 20 4.67 9.59 -2.67
CA SER A 20 4.26 8.86 -3.87
C SER A 20 5.46 8.24 -4.58
N GLU A 21 6.58 8.93 -4.61
CA GLU A 21 7.80 8.42 -5.21
C GLU A 21 8.35 7.22 -4.43
N ALA A 22 8.19 7.22 -3.11
CA ALA A 22 8.60 6.10 -2.28
C ALA A 22 7.79 4.82 -2.56
N PHE A 23 6.61 4.96 -3.17
CA PHE A 23 5.74 3.83 -3.53
C PHE A 23 5.63 3.65 -5.05
N ALA A 24 6.63 4.10 -5.80
CA ALA A 24 6.59 4.09 -7.27
C ALA A 24 6.47 2.69 -7.88
N ASP A 25 6.87 1.65 -7.14
CA ASP A 25 6.76 0.25 -7.56
C ASP A 25 5.38 -0.36 -7.28
N PHE A 26 4.45 0.42 -6.74
CA PHE A 26 3.07 -0.03 -6.48
C PHE A 26 2.09 0.77 -7.33
N GLY A 27 0.89 0.23 -7.50
CA GLY A 27 -0.21 1.00 -8.04
C GLY A 27 -0.67 2.00 -6.98
N VAL A 28 -0.75 3.27 -7.35
CA VAL A 28 -1.18 4.32 -6.42
C VAL A 28 -2.45 4.97 -6.96
N HIS A 29 -3.51 4.95 -6.17
CA HIS A 29 -4.78 5.58 -6.49
C HIS A 29 -5.13 6.57 -5.39
N VAL A 30 -5.31 7.84 -5.74
CA VAL A 30 -5.62 8.89 -4.78
C VAL A 30 -7.12 9.15 -4.75
N GLU A 31 -7.72 8.91 -3.59
CA GLU A 31 -9.13 9.24 -3.31
C GLU A 31 -9.19 10.55 -2.52
N PRO A 32 -10.38 11.16 -2.37
CA PRO A 32 -10.48 12.45 -1.67
C PRO A 32 -9.92 12.45 -0.25
N THR A 33 -10.08 11.34 0.50
CA THR A 33 -9.68 11.27 1.90
C THR A 33 -8.65 10.18 2.18
N ALA A 34 -8.20 9.47 1.15
CA ALA A 34 -7.29 8.34 1.33
C ALA A 34 -6.44 8.13 0.08
N THR A 35 -5.34 7.41 0.24
CA THR A 35 -4.53 6.92 -0.87
C THR A 35 -4.52 5.41 -0.80
N VAL A 36 -4.76 4.76 -1.93
CA VAL A 36 -4.80 3.30 -2.03
C VAL A 36 -3.54 2.84 -2.77
N LEU A 37 -2.77 1.99 -2.10
CA LEU A 37 -1.58 1.35 -2.68
C LEU A 37 -1.95 -0.08 -3.04
N SER A 38 -1.65 -0.52 -4.25
CA SER A 38 -1.98 -1.87 -4.69
C SER A 38 -0.79 -2.55 -5.33
N GLY A 39 -0.71 -3.84 -5.16
CA GLY A 39 0.36 -4.64 -5.75
C GLY A 39 0.27 -6.10 -5.35
N ALA A 40 0.98 -6.95 -6.09
CA ALA A 40 1.09 -8.36 -5.77
C ALA A 40 2.27 -8.54 -4.80
N LEU A 41 1.96 -8.98 -3.57
CA LEU A 41 2.93 -9.03 -2.48
C LEU A 41 2.89 -10.39 -1.78
N ASP A 42 4.06 -10.90 -1.40
CA ASP A 42 4.13 -11.96 -0.40
C ASP A 42 4.11 -11.34 1.01
N GLN A 43 4.14 -12.18 2.04
CA GLN A 43 4.06 -11.69 3.41
C GLN A 43 5.25 -10.78 3.78
N ALA A 44 6.44 -11.13 3.34
CA ALA A 44 7.63 -10.32 3.63
C ALA A 44 7.52 -8.94 2.96
N ALA A 45 7.08 -8.90 1.72
CA ALA A 45 6.90 -7.65 0.98
C ALA A 45 5.77 -6.81 1.58
N LEU A 46 4.68 -7.44 2.02
CA LEU A 46 3.58 -6.74 2.68
C LEU A 46 4.06 -6.09 3.99
N HIS A 47 4.80 -6.83 4.81
CA HIS A 47 5.32 -6.28 6.06
C HIS A 47 6.31 -5.15 5.81
N ALA A 48 7.14 -5.26 4.77
CA ALA A 48 8.05 -4.19 4.38
C ALA A 48 7.30 -2.94 3.95
N LEU A 49 6.22 -3.10 3.19
CA LEU A 49 5.36 -1.98 2.80
C LEU A 49 4.73 -1.30 4.01
N LEU A 50 4.20 -2.08 4.95
CA LEU A 50 3.59 -1.54 6.16
C LEU A 50 4.61 -0.81 7.04
N ALA A 51 5.84 -1.31 7.12
CA ALA A 51 6.93 -0.64 7.83
C ALA A 51 7.28 0.69 7.17
N ARG A 52 7.26 0.74 5.84
CA ARG A 52 7.51 1.97 5.09
C ARG A 52 6.41 3.00 5.33
N VAL A 53 5.15 2.57 5.34
CA VAL A 53 3.99 3.42 5.66
C VAL A 53 4.17 4.03 7.06
N ARG A 54 4.55 3.21 8.02
CA ARG A 54 4.79 3.65 9.40
C ARG A 54 5.96 4.63 9.46
N GLY A 55 7.05 4.32 8.76
CA GLY A 55 8.24 5.17 8.75
C GLY A 55 8.00 6.55 8.16
N LEU A 56 7.04 6.67 7.25
CA LEU A 56 6.66 7.95 6.65
C LEU A 56 5.63 8.71 7.49
N GLY A 57 5.20 8.16 8.61
CA GLY A 57 4.21 8.79 9.47
C GLY A 57 2.80 8.78 8.92
N LEU A 58 2.53 7.90 7.96
CA LEU A 58 1.19 7.78 7.38
C LEU A 58 0.31 6.92 8.27
N GLU A 59 -0.96 7.30 8.37
CA GLU A 59 -1.92 6.52 9.15
C GLU A 59 -2.52 5.42 8.29
N LEU A 60 -2.38 4.19 8.74
CA LEU A 60 -2.96 3.03 8.08
C LEU A 60 -4.45 2.95 8.38
N VAL A 61 -5.27 2.88 7.34
CA VAL A 61 -6.71 2.75 7.49
C VAL A 61 -7.15 1.31 7.34
N ASP A 62 -6.62 0.62 6.32
CA ASP A 62 -7.13 -0.69 5.94
C ASP A 62 -6.10 -1.44 5.10
N VAL A 63 -6.06 -2.76 5.26
CA VAL A 63 -5.30 -3.68 4.43
C VAL A 63 -6.22 -4.84 4.09
N HIS A 64 -6.37 -5.14 2.81
CA HIS A 64 -7.14 -6.32 2.44
C HIS A 64 -6.57 -7.01 1.21
N ARG A 65 -6.84 -8.31 1.15
CA ARG A 65 -6.50 -9.11 -0.02
C ARG A 65 -7.57 -8.92 -1.08
N VAL A 66 -7.11 -8.71 -2.30
CA VAL A 66 -8.02 -8.69 -3.45
C VAL A 66 -8.04 -10.11 -4.02
N ARG A 67 -9.20 -10.75 -3.95
CA ARG A 67 -9.33 -12.11 -4.49
C ARG A 67 -9.52 -12.05 -5.99
N PRO A 68 -8.79 -12.86 -6.76
CA PRO A 68 -9.11 -13.02 -8.16
C PRO A 68 -10.48 -13.69 -8.30
N GLU A 69 -11.21 -13.31 -9.29
CA GLU A 69 -12.49 -13.93 -9.58
C GLU A 69 -12.34 -15.20 -10.40
#